data_c32a6dcae969ac8179c0967968639ffd
#
_entry.id   c32a6dcae969ac8179c0967968639ffd
#
_cell.length_a   1.000
_cell.length_b   1.000
_cell.length_c   1.000
_cell.angle_alpha   90.00
_cell.angle_beta   90.00
_cell.angle_gamma   90.00
#
_symmetry.space_group_name_H-M   'P 1'
#
loop_
_entity.id
_entity.type
_entity.pdbx_description
1 polymer ?
#
loop_
_entity_poly.entity_id
_entity_poly.type
_entity_poly.pdbx_seq_one_letter_code
_entity_poly.pdbx_strand_id
1 'polypeptide(L)'
;AGRDVTLLVKDDGYVAAQTIEFIDELIESENVFALLTLGSPNTLAVYDQINDECIPHPFVMTGHPAWGDPVNHPWTTGLQLSYSTEAILWGTWIKSNLADDLPVKVAGLVMDNDFGLAYELGFEAYAEGNPDVVEEYLPVRHDPAAPTLTNEVTTIAAFQPDVFISMTAGNPCLLAIQEVEAAGLLETVKAAFTPSVCKGIAAYMAPAGMAADGWWIVGGGSKDTTDPKHMDEPFIQFVNKNLEDGGLDPAISLYGIGYTYGYPHVEALRVAAELPGGLTRTNFIQAVRNIDIYGPLTLDGITLAMNGAADGYFVEGSDFSRFDATEQTWNMVGDVVDANGASPNCAWDKDNGGCR
;
A
#
# COMPACT_ATOMS: atom_id res chain seq x y z
N ALA A 1 20.74 20.58 3.45
CA ALA A 1 20.32 21.89 2.98
C ALA A 1 20.24 22.97 4.07
N GLY A 2 20.54 22.68 5.36
CA GLY A 2 20.66 23.66 6.44
C GLY A 2 19.34 24.36 6.81
N ARG A 3 18.22 23.72 6.61
CA ARG A 3 16.90 24.18 7.07
C ARG A 3 16.30 23.14 8.00
N ASP A 4 15.63 23.61 9.04
CA ASP A 4 14.86 22.76 9.93
C ASP A 4 13.51 22.42 9.27
N VAL A 5 13.02 21.21 9.53
CA VAL A 5 11.69 20.74 9.15
C VAL A 5 10.87 20.58 10.42
N THR A 6 9.73 21.25 10.48
CA THR A 6 8.76 21.06 11.55
C THR A 6 7.65 20.16 11.06
N LEU A 7 7.41 19.06 11.74
CA LEU A 7 6.32 18.14 11.48
C LEU A 7 5.14 18.43 12.43
N LEU A 8 3.98 18.76 11.87
CA LEU A 8 2.72 18.86 12.60
C LEU A 8 1.92 17.58 12.36
N VAL A 9 1.59 16.88 13.44
CA VAL A 9 0.88 15.60 13.37
C VAL A 9 -0.52 15.75 13.94
N LYS A 10 -1.52 15.27 13.20
CA LYS A 10 -2.92 15.19 13.63
C LYS A 10 -3.39 13.74 13.51
N ASP A 11 -4.09 13.24 14.50
CA ASP A 11 -4.70 11.91 14.50
C ASP A 11 -6.19 12.04 14.20
N ASP A 12 -6.58 11.63 13.00
CA ASP A 12 -7.97 11.66 12.54
C ASP A 12 -8.74 10.36 12.85
N GLY A 13 -8.11 9.41 13.53
CA GLY A 13 -8.72 8.14 13.87
C GLY A 13 -9.22 7.32 12.67
N TYR A 14 -8.67 7.57 11.48
CA TYR A 14 -9.11 7.00 10.22
C TYR A 14 -10.56 7.41 9.84
N VAL A 15 -10.98 8.63 10.22
CA VAL A 15 -12.31 9.19 9.98
C VAL A 15 -12.21 10.38 9.04
N ALA A 16 -12.66 10.23 7.78
CA ALA A 16 -12.55 11.24 6.72
C ALA A 16 -13.10 12.63 7.11
N ALA A 17 -14.19 12.69 7.89
CA ALA A 17 -14.74 13.96 8.37
C ALA A 17 -13.77 14.71 9.29
N GLN A 18 -12.98 14.01 10.12
CA GLN A 18 -11.95 14.63 10.95
C GLN A 18 -10.73 15.05 10.12
N THR A 19 -10.41 14.28 9.09
CA THR A 19 -9.34 14.67 8.15
C THR A 19 -9.63 16.02 7.51
N ILE A 20 -10.87 16.25 7.07
CA ILE A 20 -11.29 17.55 6.48
C ILE A 20 -11.04 18.70 7.48
N GLU A 21 -11.48 18.57 8.73
CA GLU A 21 -11.30 19.61 9.76
C GLU A 21 -9.81 19.90 10.03
N PHE A 22 -8.98 18.87 10.08
CA PHE A 22 -7.54 19.05 10.31
C PHE A 22 -6.82 19.62 9.08
N ILE A 23 -7.23 19.28 7.87
CA ILE A 23 -6.68 19.87 6.64
C ILE A 23 -7.01 21.35 6.57
N ASP A 24 -8.24 21.76 6.89
CA ASP A 24 -8.62 23.18 6.99
C ASP A 24 -7.73 23.92 8.00
N GLU A 25 -7.53 23.37 9.20
CA GLU A 25 -6.63 23.95 10.21
C GLU A 25 -5.20 24.09 9.70
N LEU A 26 -4.65 23.02 9.11
CA LEU A 26 -3.27 23.00 8.62
C LEU A 26 -3.04 23.98 7.46
N ILE A 27 -4.03 24.18 6.61
CA ILE A 27 -3.96 25.11 5.49
C ILE A 27 -4.15 26.55 5.96
N GLU A 28 -5.26 26.83 6.66
CA GLU A 28 -5.68 28.20 6.97
C GLU A 28 -4.93 28.81 8.16
N SER A 29 -4.66 28.01 9.19
CA SER A 29 -4.07 28.49 10.44
C SER A 29 -2.56 28.29 10.52
N GLU A 30 -2.07 27.10 10.09
CA GLU A 30 -0.66 26.75 10.22
C GLU A 30 0.15 27.07 8.95
N ASN A 31 -0.53 27.33 7.83
CA ASN A 31 0.08 27.64 6.53
C ASN A 31 1.21 26.67 6.15
N VAL A 32 0.94 25.39 6.24
CA VAL A 32 1.93 24.33 6.01
C VAL A 32 2.52 24.36 4.61
N PHE A 33 3.76 23.93 4.47
CA PHE A 33 4.44 23.89 3.18
C PHE A 33 3.95 22.74 2.31
N ALA A 34 3.71 21.57 2.90
CA ALA A 34 3.23 20.35 2.24
C ALA A 34 2.37 19.54 3.23
N LEU A 35 1.57 18.65 2.69
CA LEU A 35 0.68 17.75 3.43
C LEU A 35 1.03 16.29 3.16
N LEU A 36 0.72 15.41 4.09
CA LEU A 36 0.75 13.97 3.95
C LEU A 36 -0.49 13.40 4.66
N THR A 37 -1.27 12.57 3.95
CA THR A 37 -2.43 11.89 4.52
C THR A 37 -2.24 10.37 4.47
N LEU A 38 -2.96 9.67 5.33
CA LEU A 38 -3.01 8.23 5.38
C LEU A 38 -4.44 7.75 5.12
N GLY A 39 -4.55 6.71 4.27
CA GLY A 39 -5.82 6.04 4.00
C GLY A 39 -6.60 6.58 2.81
N SER A 40 -7.23 5.67 2.06
CA SER A 40 -7.95 6.00 0.83
C SER A 40 -9.16 6.91 1.09
N PRO A 41 -10.09 6.59 2.04
CA PRO A 41 -11.24 7.46 2.28
C PRO A 41 -10.82 8.85 2.79
N ASN A 42 -9.82 8.92 3.67
CA ASN A 42 -9.32 10.16 4.23
C ASN A 42 -8.70 11.05 3.16
N THR A 43 -7.85 10.48 2.31
CA THR A 43 -7.17 11.21 1.23
C THR A 43 -8.16 11.65 0.14
N LEU A 44 -9.10 10.78 -0.28
CA LEU A 44 -10.13 11.11 -1.27
C LEU A 44 -11.06 12.25 -0.81
N ALA A 45 -11.29 12.36 0.51
CA ALA A 45 -12.13 13.43 1.05
C ALA A 45 -11.52 14.83 0.90
N VAL A 46 -10.20 14.95 0.76
CA VAL A 46 -9.48 16.22 0.83
C VAL A 46 -8.61 16.53 -0.39
N TYR A 47 -8.37 15.55 -1.28
CA TYR A 47 -7.36 15.75 -2.33
C TYR A 47 -7.78 16.76 -3.40
N ASP A 48 -9.09 16.98 -3.67
CA ASP A 48 -9.56 18.04 -4.54
C ASP A 48 -9.21 19.41 -3.95
N GLN A 49 -9.58 19.65 -2.68
CA GLN A 49 -9.27 20.89 -1.96
C GLN A 49 -7.77 21.18 -1.95
N ILE A 50 -6.96 20.18 -1.62
CA ILE A 50 -5.48 20.32 -1.56
C ILE A 50 -4.92 20.70 -2.93
N ASN A 51 -5.46 20.12 -4.02
CA ASN A 51 -5.07 20.46 -5.38
C ASN A 51 -5.53 21.86 -5.80
N ASP A 52 -6.75 22.26 -5.44
CA ASP A 52 -7.29 23.61 -5.71
C ASP A 52 -6.46 24.69 -4.99
N GLU A 53 -6.01 24.42 -3.77
CA GLU A 53 -5.14 25.30 -2.97
C GLU A 53 -3.65 25.26 -3.38
N CYS A 54 -3.29 24.45 -4.38
CA CYS A 54 -1.93 24.30 -4.88
C CYS A 54 -0.91 23.94 -3.76
N ILE A 55 -1.27 23.00 -2.90
CA ILE A 55 -0.41 22.52 -1.81
C ILE A 55 0.19 21.17 -2.18
N PRO A 56 1.52 21.01 -2.12
CA PRO A 56 2.15 19.70 -2.33
C PRO A 56 1.60 18.66 -1.36
N HIS A 57 1.15 17.55 -1.90
CA HIS A 57 0.60 16.40 -1.20
C HIS A 57 1.26 15.13 -1.72
N PRO A 58 2.60 15.04 -1.63
CA PRO A 58 3.34 13.95 -2.23
C PRO A 58 3.31 12.68 -1.38
N PHE A 59 3.41 11.55 -2.05
CA PHE A 59 3.66 10.25 -1.46
C PHE A 59 2.64 9.87 -0.38
N VAL A 60 1.34 10.12 -0.63
CA VAL A 60 0.27 9.78 0.32
C VAL A 60 0.31 8.31 0.71
N MET A 61 -0.02 8.01 1.98
CA MET A 61 0.09 6.67 2.55
C MET A 61 -1.13 5.81 2.19
N THR A 62 -1.31 5.58 0.90
CA THR A 62 -2.35 4.72 0.33
C THR A 62 -2.01 4.43 -1.13
N GLY A 63 -2.40 3.23 -1.62
CA GLY A 63 -2.22 2.80 -3.01
C GLY A 63 -3.47 2.97 -3.87
N HIS A 64 -4.43 3.83 -3.49
CA HIS A 64 -5.62 4.06 -4.30
C HIS A 64 -5.25 4.57 -5.71
N PRO A 65 -5.86 4.05 -6.80
CA PRO A 65 -5.49 4.41 -8.17
C PRO A 65 -5.66 5.89 -8.50
N ALA A 66 -6.49 6.64 -7.78
CA ALA A 66 -6.71 8.07 -7.96
C ALA A 66 -5.43 8.93 -7.89
N TRP A 67 -4.37 8.45 -7.27
CA TRP A 67 -3.11 9.20 -7.16
C TRP A 67 -2.31 9.22 -8.47
N GLY A 68 -2.68 8.38 -9.44
CA GLY A 68 -2.14 8.38 -10.80
C GLY A 68 -2.81 9.37 -11.75
N ASP A 69 -3.29 10.51 -11.26
CA ASP A 69 -3.89 11.59 -12.06
C ASP A 69 -3.03 12.86 -12.07
N PRO A 70 -1.95 12.90 -12.85
CA PRO A 70 -1.07 14.07 -12.88
C PRO A 70 -1.68 15.29 -13.60
N VAL A 71 -2.78 15.10 -14.34
CA VAL A 71 -3.42 16.15 -15.13
C VAL A 71 -4.43 16.96 -14.32
N ASN A 72 -5.34 16.27 -13.63
CA ASN A 72 -6.38 16.93 -12.84
C ASN A 72 -5.94 17.17 -11.39
N HIS A 73 -5.07 16.30 -10.86
CA HIS A 73 -4.56 16.38 -9.48
C HIS A 73 -3.03 16.42 -9.42
N PRO A 74 -2.40 17.47 -10.02
CA PRO A 74 -0.95 17.54 -10.16
C PRO A 74 -0.20 17.66 -8.84
N TRP A 75 -0.86 18.05 -7.74
CA TRP A 75 -0.26 18.25 -6.42
C TRP A 75 -0.28 17.02 -5.53
N THR A 76 -1.04 15.96 -5.89
CA THR A 76 -1.12 14.70 -5.13
C THR A 76 -0.42 13.56 -5.85
N THR A 77 0.42 12.80 -5.14
CA THR A 77 1.04 11.55 -5.64
C THR A 77 0.98 10.47 -4.58
N GLY A 78 0.90 9.20 -5.00
CA GLY A 78 1.04 8.04 -4.12
C GLY A 78 2.49 7.58 -4.00
N LEU A 79 2.81 6.85 -2.92
CA LEU A 79 4.08 6.13 -2.80
C LEU A 79 3.91 4.64 -3.07
N GLN A 80 2.82 4.06 -2.60
CA GLN A 80 2.59 2.62 -2.67
C GLN A 80 2.23 2.16 -4.07
N LEU A 81 2.50 0.87 -4.35
CA LEU A 81 1.92 0.18 -5.50
C LEU A 81 0.41 0.42 -5.55
N SER A 82 -0.10 0.72 -6.73
CA SER A 82 -1.55 0.88 -6.90
C SER A 82 -2.29 -0.41 -6.53
N TYR A 83 -3.36 -0.29 -5.74
CA TYR A 83 -4.17 -1.45 -5.32
C TYR A 83 -4.79 -2.19 -6.50
N SER A 84 -5.15 -1.47 -7.57
CA SER A 84 -5.60 -2.12 -8.80
C SER A 84 -4.48 -2.90 -9.48
N THR A 85 -3.24 -2.40 -9.48
CA THR A 85 -2.07 -3.13 -10.00
C THR A 85 -1.77 -4.35 -9.13
N GLU A 86 -1.83 -4.22 -7.80
CA GLU A 86 -1.67 -5.34 -6.87
C GLU A 86 -2.71 -6.43 -7.12
N ALA A 87 -3.97 -6.04 -7.35
CA ALA A 87 -5.05 -6.96 -7.69
C ALA A 87 -4.79 -7.73 -9.00
N ILE A 88 -4.29 -7.06 -10.03
CA ILE A 88 -3.88 -7.70 -11.29
C ILE A 88 -2.73 -8.69 -11.06
N LEU A 89 -1.79 -8.36 -10.18
CA LEU A 89 -0.68 -9.25 -9.84
C LEU A 89 -1.15 -10.51 -9.12
N TRP A 90 -2.16 -10.45 -8.23
CA TRP A 90 -2.78 -11.67 -7.68
C TRP A 90 -3.33 -12.58 -8.77
N GLY A 91 -4.07 -12.02 -9.71
CA GLY A 91 -4.60 -12.78 -10.86
C GLY A 91 -3.49 -13.36 -11.73
N THR A 92 -2.42 -12.62 -11.97
CA THR A 92 -1.25 -13.07 -12.74
C THR A 92 -0.54 -14.23 -12.03
N TRP A 93 -0.42 -14.16 -10.70
CA TRP A 93 0.13 -15.23 -9.89
C TRP A 93 -0.72 -16.50 -10.00
N ILE A 94 -2.05 -16.36 -9.84
CA ILE A 94 -3.01 -17.47 -9.98
C ILE A 94 -2.83 -18.15 -11.33
N LYS A 95 -2.83 -17.38 -12.43
CA LYS A 95 -2.66 -17.88 -13.79
C LYS A 95 -1.37 -18.68 -13.98
N SER A 96 -0.28 -18.20 -13.36
CA SER A 96 1.05 -18.79 -13.56
C SER A 96 1.31 -20.00 -12.66
N ASN A 97 0.78 -19.99 -11.42
CA ASN A 97 1.11 -20.99 -10.41
C ASN A 97 0.04 -22.08 -10.24
N LEU A 98 -1.19 -21.84 -10.71
CA LEU A 98 -2.29 -22.79 -10.64
C LEU A 98 -2.75 -23.26 -12.03
N ALA A 99 -1.85 -23.25 -13.03
CA ALA A 99 -2.17 -23.51 -14.43
C ALA A 99 -2.89 -24.86 -14.67
N ASP A 100 -2.60 -25.88 -13.88
CA ASP A 100 -3.21 -27.20 -14.00
C ASP A 100 -4.62 -27.29 -13.34
N ASP A 101 -5.00 -26.28 -12.58
CA ASP A 101 -6.25 -26.21 -11.79
C ASP A 101 -7.26 -25.18 -12.34
N LEU A 102 -6.88 -24.44 -13.39
CA LEU A 102 -7.71 -23.36 -13.92
C LEU A 102 -8.97 -23.88 -14.66
N PRO A 103 -10.09 -23.14 -14.64
CA PRO A 103 -10.30 -21.92 -13.87
C PRO A 103 -10.58 -22.22 -12.39
N VAL A 104 -10.27 -21.24 -11.51
CA VAL A 104 -10.42 -21.36 -10.04
C VAL A 104 -11.53 -20.47 -9.49
N LYS A 105 -12.07 -20.83 -8.31
CA LYS A 105 -12.92 -19.97 -7.51
C LYS A 105 -12.09 -19.12 -6.58
N VAL A 106 -12.36 -17.82 -6.55
CA VAL A 106 -11.64 -16.87 -5.70
C VAL A 106 -12.61 -16.19 -4.75
N ALA A 107 -12.26 -16.10 -3.47
CA ALA A 107 -12.99 -15.28 -2.50
C ALA A 107 -12.13 -14.12 -2.02
N GLY A 108 -12.72 -12.91 -1.97
CA GLY A 108 -12.13 -11.71 -1.41
C GLY A 108 -12.76 -11.34 -0.07
N LEU A 109 -11.95 -11.11 0.97
CA LEU A 109 -12.39 -10.47 2.21
C LEU A 109 -12.10 -8.98 2.09
N VAL A 110 -13.13 -8.15 1.88
CA VAL A 110 -13.00 -6.77 1.44
C VAL A 110 -13.38 -5.79 2.55
N MET A 111 -12.50 -4.86 2.90
CA MET A 111 -12.83 -3.78 3.83
C MET A 111 -13.86 -2.84 3.17
N ASP A 112 -15.00 -2.61 3.81
CA ASP A 112 -16.12 -1.83 3.26
C ASP A 112 -15.87 -0.32 3.32
N ASN A 113 -14.91 0.13 2.52
CA ASN A 113 -14.57 1.54 2.29
C ASN A 113 -13.74 1.68 1.00
N ASP A 114 -13.36 2.92 0.62
CA ASP A 114 -12.60 3.20 -0.61
C ASP A 114 -11.27 2.42 -0.71
N PHE A 115 -10.68 2.01 0.42
CA PHE A 115 -9.48 1.19 0.42
C PHE A 115 -9.75 -0.21 -0.14
N GLY A 116 -10.68 -0.95 0.47
CA GLY A 116 -11.03 -2.32 0.02
C GLY A 116 -11.69 -2.32 -1.35
N LEU A 117 -12.51 -1.30 -1.63
CA LEU A 117 -13.18 -1.14 -2.93
C LEU A 117 -12.19 -0.97 -4.08
N ALA A 118 -11.07 -0.27 -3.87
CA ALA A 118 -10.04 -0.13 -4.90
C ALA A 118 -9.39 -1.47 -5.30
N TYR A 119 -9.19 -2.38 -4.35
CA TYR A 119 -8.75 -3.76 -4.62
C TYR A 119 -9.83 -4.58 -5.31
N GLU A 120 -11.07 -4.54 -4.76
CA GLU A 120 -12.22 -5.27 -5.31
C GLU A 120 -12.42 -4.96 -6.78
N LEU A 121 -12.50 -3.67 -7.15
CA LEU A 121 -12.67 -3.22 -8.53
C LEU A 121 -11.53 -3.69 -9.45
N GLY A 122 -10.29 -3.63 -8.96
CA GLY A 122 -9.13 -4.10 -9.71
C GLY A 122 -9.19 -5.61 -9.96
N PHE A 123 -9.59 -6.40 -8.97
CA PHE A 123 -9.68 -7.86 -9.11
C PHE A 123 -10.91 -8.29 -9.92
N GLU A 124 -12.06 -7.63 -9.75
CA GLU A 124 -13.25 -7.87 -10.59
C GLU A 124 -12.95 -7.63 -12.06
N ALA A 125 -12.29 -6.50 -12.40
CA ALA A 125 -11.91 -6.21 -13.77
C ALA A 125 -10.94 -7.27 -14.34
N TYR A 126 -10.00 -7.78 -13.51
CA TYR A 126 -9.13 -8.88 -13.91
C TYR A 126 -9.93 -10.17 -14.17
N ALA A 127 -10.81 -10.56 -13.26
CA ALA A 127 -11.61 -11.77 -13.33
C ALA A 127 -12.55 -11.75 -14.56
N GLU A 128 -13.24 -10.65 -14.79
CA GLU A 128 -14.09 -10.45 -15.97
C GLU A 128 -13.29 -10.55 -17.30
N GLY A 129 -12.08 -10.01 -17.32
CA GLY A 129 -11.18 -10.07 -18.47
C GLY A 129 -10.52 -11.43 -18.69
N ASN A 130 -10.51 -12.32 -17.69
CA ASN A 130 -9.82 -13.62 -17.71
C ASN A 130 -10.71 -14.77 -17.16
N PRO A 131 -11.84 -15.08 -17.83
CA PRO A 131 -12.75 -16.13 -17.37
C PRO A 131 -12.15 -17.55 -17.50
N ASP A 132 -11.04 -17.68 -18.21
CA ASP A 132 -10.21 -18.89 -18.27
C ASP A 132 -9.30 -19.07 -17.04
N VAL A 133 -9.17 -18.04 -16.20
CA VAL A 133 -8.39 -18.05 -14.97
C VAL A 133 -9.30 -18.08 -13.73
N VAL A 134 -10.30 -17.22 -13.69
CA VAL A 134 -11.24 -17.09 -12.56
C VAL A 134 -12.63 -17.51 -13.01
N GLU A 135 -13.15 -18.64 -12.48
CA GLU A 135 -14.50 -19.14 -12.74
C GLU A 135 -15.57 -18.29 -12.07
N GLU A 136 -15.32 -17.98 -10.80
CA GLU A 136 -16.23 -17.22 -9.95
C GLU A 136 -15.44 -16.42 -8.90
N TYR A 137 -15.81 -15.15 -8.72
CA TYR A 137 -15.27 -14.29 -7.68
C TYR A 137 -16.36 -13.90 -6.69
N LEU A 138 -16.14 -14.17 -5.40
CA LEU A 138 -17.03 -13.81 -4.30
C LEU A 138 -16.37 -12.73 -3.41
N PRO A 139 -16.72 -11.45 -3.54
CA PRO A 139 -16.36 -10.44 -2.54
C PRO A 139 -17.26 -10.57 -1.31
N VAL A 140 -16.67 -10.61 -0.12
CA VAL A 140 -17.37 -10.56 1.16
C VAL A 140 -16.85 -9.36 1.95
N ARG A 141 -17.72 -8.39 2.17
CA ARG A 141 -17.34 -7.11 2.78
C ARG A 141 -17.44 -7.18 4.29
N HIS A 142 -16.53 -6.48 4.98
CA HIS A 142 -16.52 -6.33 6.43
C HIS A 142 -16.44 -4.86 6.85
N ASP A 143 -17.01 -4.53 8.00
CA ASP A 143 -16.86 -3.20 8.62
C ASP A 143 -15.38 -3.00 9.01
N PRO A 144 -14.75 -1.85 8.67
CA PRO A 144 -13.37 -1.52 9.08
C PRO A 144 -13.14 -1.60 10.59
N ALA A 145 -14.17 -1.33 11.40
CA ALA A 145 -14.13 -1.38 12.86
C ALA A 145 -14.65 -2.70 13.46
N ALA A 146 -14.89 -3.72 12.61
CA ALA A 146 -15.38 -5.00 13.10
C ALA A 146 -14.44 -5.61 14.15
N PRO A 147 -14.94 -6.05 15.30
CA PRO A 147 -14.11 -6.67 16.32
C PRO A 147 -13.74 -8.13 15.98
N THR A 148 -14.44 -8.75 15.05
CA THR A 148 -14.19 -10.10 14.53
C THR A 148 -14.61 -10.16 13.05
N LEU A 149 -14.11 -11.15 12.32
CA LEU A 149 -14.42 -11.42 10.91
C LEU A 149 -15.07 -12.81 10.74
N THR A 150 -15.57 -13.39 11.84
CA THR A 150 -16.05 -14.78 11.89
C THR A 150 -17.21 -15.04 10.92
N ASN A 151 -18.13 -14.10 10.77
CA ASN A 151 -19.28 -14.25 9.86
C ASN A 151 -18.85 -14.22 8.40
N GLU A 152 -17.95 -13.31 8.07
CA GLU A 152 -17.40 -13.12 6.74
C GLU A 152 -16.57 -14.34 6.32
N VAL A 153 -15.69 -14.80 7.20
CA VAL A 153 -14.85 -16.00 6.96
C VAL A 153 -15.72 -17.25 6.87
N THR A 154 -16.80 -17.37 7.67
CA THR A 154 -17.76 -18.48 7.56
C THR A 154 -18.47 -18.48 6.19
N THR A 155 -18.84 -17.29 5.69
CA THR A 155 -19.45 -17.14 4.36
C THR A 155 -18.47 -17.54 3.26
N ILE A 156 -17.23 -17.12 3.37
CA ILE A 156 -16.13 -17.48 2.44
C ILE A 156 -15.88 -18.98 2.46
N ALA A 157 -15.80 -19.59 3.64
CA ALA A 157 -15.60 -21.05 3.77
C ALA A 157 -16.74 -21.86 3.15
N ALA A 158 -17.99 -21.38 3.28
CA ALA A 158 -19.16 -22.04 2.66
C ALA A 158 -19.13 -21.97 1.12
N PHE A 159 -18.49 -20.96 0.54
CA PHE A 159 -18.27 -20.83 -0.91
C PHE A 159 -17.25 -21.84 -1.45
N GLN A 160 -16.39 -22.37 -0.59
CA GLN A 160 -15.30 -23.32 -0.93
C GLN A 160 -14.37 -22.77 -2.03
N PRO A 161 -13.69 -21.63 -1.80
CA PRO A 161 -12.77 -21.06 -2.77
C PRO A 161 -11.52 -21.92 -2.94
N ASP A 162 -10.93 -21.87 -4.14
CA ASP A 162 -9.56 -22.37 -4.38
C ASP A 162 -8.49 -21.38 -3.91
N VAL A 163 -8.81 -20.07 -3.97
CA VAL A 163 -7.91 -18.99 -3.55
C VAL A 163 -8.65 -18.01 -2.65
N PHE A 164 -8.01 -17.63 -1.55
CA PHE A 164 -8.47 -16.59 -0.65
C PHE A 164 -7.59 -15.34 -0.79
N ILE A 165 -8.21 -14.17 -0.87
CA ILE A 165 -7.51 -12.88 -0.92
C ILE A 165 -8.05 -11.96 0.18
N SER A 166 -7.18 -11.55 1.09
CA SER A 166 -7.51 -10.51 2.07
C SER A 166 -7.25 -9.13 1.45
N MET A 167 -8.28 -8.27 1.45
CA MET A 167 -8.24 -6.88 0.96
C MET A 167 -8.58 -5.95 2.14
N THR A 168 -7.80 -6.07 3.20
CA THR A 168 -8.04 -5.39 4.49
C THR A 168 -6.78 -4.65 4.97
N ALA A 169 -6.91 -3.81 5.98
CA ALA A 169 -5.81 -3.03 6.55
C ALA A 169 -5.93 -2.90 8.07
N GLY A 170 -4.82 -2.55 8.72
CA GLY A 170 -4.80 -2.34 10.17
C GLY A 170 -5.05 -3.62 10.97
N ASN A 171 -5.80 -3.53 12.08
CA ASN A 171 -6.08 -4.70 12.92
C ASN A 171 -6.77 -5.86 12.19
N PRO A 172 -7.69 -5.65 11.23
CA PRO A 172 -8.23 -6.71 10.39
C PRO A 172 -7.20 -7.56 9.64
N CYS A 173 -5.97 -7.08 9.38
CA CYS A 173 -4.90 -7.93 8.84
C CYS A 173 -4.62 -9.14 9.73
N LEU A 174 -4.43 -8.90 11.03
CA LEU A 174 -4.19 -9.95 12.02
C LEU A 174 -5.43 -10.83 12.21
N LEU A 175 -6.61 -10.21 12.34
CA LEU A 175 -7.87 -10.94 12.51
C LEU A 175 -8.15 -11.89 11.34
N ALA A 176 -7.93 -11.44 10.09
CA ALA A 176 -8.13 -12.28 8.91
C ALA A 176 -7.26 -13.54 8.96
N ILE A 177 -5.96 -13.40 9.29
CA ILE A 177 -5.05 -14.55 9.40
C ILE A 177 -5.53 -15.55 10.46
N GLN A 178 -5.88 -15.05 11.65
CA GLN A 178 -6.29 -15.88 12.77
C GLN A 178 -7.63 -16.59 12.53
N GLU A 179 -8.61 -15.89 11.94
CA GLU A 179 -9.94 -16.46 11.74
C GLU A 179 -10.01 -17.38 10.51
N VAL A 180 -9.21 -17.14 9.49
CA VAL A 180 -9.05 -18.05 8.34
C VAL A 180 -8.46 -19.38 8.79
N GLU A 181 -7.44 -19.36 9.67
CA GLU A 181 -6.89 -20.56 10.29
C GLU A 181 -7.91 -21.27 11.18
N ALA A 182 -8.58 -20.52 12.08
CA ALA A 182 -9.61 -21.08 12.98
C ALA A 182 -10.78 -21.73 12.25
N ALA A 183 -11.11 -21.25 11.05
CA ALA A 183 -12.14 -21.84 10.19
C ALA A 183 -11.64 -23.05 9.38
N GLY A 184 -10.35 -23.41 9.44
CA GLY A 184 -9.74 -24.49 8.67
C GLY A 184 -9.66 -24.17 7.16
N LEU A 185 -9.81 -22.90 6.77
CA LEU A 185 -9.83 -22.51 5.36
C LEU A 185 -8.45 -22.71 4.72
N LEU A 186 -7.35 -22.51 5.46
CA LEU A 186 -5.99 -22.73 4.96
C LEU A 186 -5.71 -24.18 4.54
N GLU A 187 -6.44 -25.16 5.10
CA GLU A 187 -6.32 -26.56 4.70
C GLU A 187 -6.99 -26.89 3.36
N THR A 188 -7.85 -26.00 2.87
CA THR A 188 -8.70 -26.23 1.69
C THR A 188 -8.34 -25.36 0.50
N VAL A 189 -7.82 -24.15 0.74
CA VAL A 189 -7.38 -23.25 -0.33
C VAL A 189 -5.99 -23.63 -0.85
N LYS A 190 -5.75 -23.38 -2.14
CA LYS A 190 -4.44 -23.57 -2.78
C LYS A 190 -3.47 -22.42 -2.49
N ALA A 191 -4.03 -21.23 -2.22
CA ALA A 191 -3.29 -20.05 -1.80
C ALA A 191 -4.16 -19.11 -0.97
N ALA A 192 -3.55 -18.48 0.03
CA ALA A 192 -4.11 -17.39 0.80
C ALA A 192 -3.20 -16.17 0.69
N PHE A 193 -3.76 -15.02 0.30
CA PHE A 193 -3.02 -13.77 0.13
C PHE A 193 -3.39 -12.74 1.18
N THR A 194 -2.38 -12.03 1.66
CA THR A 194 -2.53 -10.78 2.40
C THR A 194 -2.07 -9.61 1.51
N PRO A 195 -2.64 -8.39 1.63
CA PRO A 195 -2.23 -7.26 0.82
C PRO A 195 -0.91 -6.65 1.32
N SER A 196 -0.24 -5.89 0.45
CA SER A 196 1.05 -5.25 0.74
C SER A 196 1.06 -4.44 2.04
N VAL A 197 -0.05 -3.78 2.37
CA VAL A 197 -0.22 -3.00 3.61
C VAL A 197 -0.22 -3.85 4.89
N CYS A 198 -0.41 -5.16 4.78
CA CYS A 198 -0.34 -6.12 5.88
C CYS A 198 1.04 -6.82 5.97
N LYS A 199 2.07 -6.35 5.25
CA LYS A 199 3.40 -6.97 5.19
C LYS A 199 4.12 -6.99 6.55
N GLY A 200 3.78 -6.07 7.45
CA GLY A 200 4.48 -5.86 8.72
C GLY A 200 4.57 -7.11 9.58
N ILE A 201 5.79 -7.67 9.70
CA ILE A 201 6.05 -8.91 10.45
C ILE A 201 5.67 -8.72 11.91
N ALA A 202 6.27 -7.76 12.59
CA ALA A 202 6.02 -7.53 14.01
C ALA A 202 4.58 -7.07 14.31
N ALA A 203 3.92 -6.42 13.34
CA ALA A 203 2.56 -5.91 13.53
C ALA A 203 1.48 -6.99 13.33
N TYR A 204 1.66 -7.89 12.38
CA TYR A 204 0.59 -8.79 11.92
C TYR A 204 0.98 -10.25 11.88
N MET A 205 2.13 -10.58 11.26
CA MET A 205 2.51 -11.97 11.02
C MET A 205 2.99 -12.67 12.29
N ALA A 206 3.90 -12.05 13.04
CA ALA A 206 4.42 -12.61 14.29
C ALA A 206 3.33 -12.80 15.36
N PRO A 207 2.40 -11.84 15.60
CA PRO A 207 1.28 -12.05 16.51
C PRO A 207 0.30 -13.15 16.08
N ALA A 208 0.18 -13.43 14.78
CA ALA A 208 -0.62 -14.53 14.27
C ALA A 208 0.03 -15.91 14.50
N GLY A 209 1.36 -15.95 14.75
CA GLY A 209 2.10 -17.18 14.98
C GLY A 209 2.04 -18.13 13.79
N MET A 210 1.82 -19.43 14.05
CA MET A 210 1.77 -20.45 12.99
C MET A 210 0.58 -20.30 12.04
N ALA A 211 -0.46 -19.55 12.41
CA ALA A 211 -1.57 -19.24 11.50
C ALA A 211 -1.12 -18.41 10.27
N ALA A 212 0.01 -17.70 10.39
CA ALA A 212 0.58 -16.94 9.30
C ALA A 212 1.47 -17.79 8.36
N ASP A 213 1.79 -19.04 8.71
CA ASP A 213 2.69 -19.84 7.90
C ASP A 213 2.13 -20.10 6.50
N GLY A 214 2.94 -19.87 5.50
CA GLY A 214 2.59 -20.15 4.12
C GLY A 214 1.71 -19.13 3.41
N TRP A 215 1.30 -18.04 4.09
CA TRP A 215 0.60 -16.94 3.44
C TRP A 215 1.45 -16.29 2.37
N TRP A 216 0.78 -15.91 1.30
CA TRP A 216 1.39 -15.17 0.19
C TRP A 216 1.14 -13.66 0.30
N ILE A 217 2.04 -12.91 -0.31
CA ILE A 217 1.91 -11.46 -0.46
C ILE A 217 2.40 -11.02 -1.84
N VAL A 218 1.71 -10.03 -2.41
CA VAL A 218 2.24 -9.13 -3.41
C VAL A 218 2.82 -7.96 -2.60
N GLY A 219 4.14 -7.94 -2.42
CA GLY A 219 4.76 -7.18 -1.33
C GLY A 219 5.03 -5.71 -1.62
N GLY A 220 4.67 -5.22 -2.84
CA GLY A 220 4.89 -3.82 -3.23
C GLY A 220 6.37 -3.42 -3.27
N GLY A 221 7.28 -4.40 -3.38
CA GLY A 221 8.71 -4.17 -3.50
C GLY A 221 9.40 -3.59 -2.25
N SER A 222 8.72 -3.47 -1.11
CA SER A 222 9.29 -2.89 0.10
C SER A 222 9.93 -3.92 1.01
N LYS A 223 10.96 -3.52 1.79
CA LYS A 223 11.56 -4.29 2.87
C LYS A 223 10.86 -3.97 4.19
N ASP A 224 10.60 -5.00 5.01
CA ASP A 224 10.24 -4.79 6.42
C ASP A 224 11.53 -4.63 7.23
N THR A 225 11.62 -3.56 8.02
CA THR A 225 12.79 -3.28 8.86
C THR A 225 12.95 -4.23 10.03
N THR A 226 11.93 -5.06 10.32
CA THR A 226 11.96 -6.09 11.36
C THR A 226 12.19 -7.49 10.78
N ASP A 227 12.29 -7.65 9.46
CA ASP A 227 12.61 -8.93 8.83
C ASP A 227 14.07 -9.33 9.14
N PRO A 228 14.31 -10.49 9.79
CA PRO A 228 15.64 -10.91 10.18
C PRO A 228 16.66 -10.93 9.04
N LYS A 229 16.22 -11.23 7.81
CA LYS A 229 17.13 -11.30 6.66
C LYS A 229 17.71 -9.95 6.22
N HIS A 230 17.11 -8.84 6.65
CA HIS A 230 17.53 -7.48 6.29
C HIS A 230 18.28 -6.75 7.41
N MET A 231 18.35 -7.33 8.62
CA MET A 231 18.91 -6.67 9.81
C MET A 231 20.38 -6.22 9.68
N ASP A 232 21.16 -6.89 8.81
CA ASP A 232 22.56 -6.54 8.56
C ASP A 232 22.74 -5.45 7.49
N GLU A 233 21.66 -4.99 6.84
CA GLU A 233 21.75 -3.95 5.83
C GLU A 233 22.06 -2.58 6.46
N PRO A 234 23.02 -1.80 5.90
CA PRO A 234 23.50 -0.56 6.53
C PRO A 234 22.40 0.47 6.78
N PHE A 235 21.42 0.56 5.87
CA PHE A 235 20.33 1.54 6.06
C PHE A 235 19.34 1.09 7.14
N ILE A 236 19.08 -0.21 7.25
CA ILE A 236 18.23 -0.75 8.34
C ILE A 236 18.91 -0.57 9.69
N GLN A 237 20.22 -0.80 9.79
CA GLN A 237 20.97 -0.47 10.99
C GLN A 237 20.94 1.02 11.33
N PHE A 238 20.99 1.90 10.32
CA PHE A 238 20.82 3.34 10.50
C PHE A 238 19.41 3.67 11.02
N VAL A 239 18.35 3.07 10.45
CA VAL A 239 16.95 3.23 10.91
C VAL A 239 16.82 2.81 12.36
N ASN A 240 17.24 1.58 12.68
CA ASN A 240 17.12 1.02 14.04
C ASN A 240 17.86 1.88 15.06
N LYS A 241 19.08 2.30 14.74
CA LYS A 241 19.84 3.20 15.63
C LYS A 241 19.15 4.54 15.86
N ASN A 242 18.56 5.14 14.84
CA ASN A 242 17.84 6.42 15.00
C ASN A 242 16.57 6.26 15.84
N LEU A 243 15.84 5.13 15.68
CA LEU A 243 14.69 4.82 16.50
C LEU A 243 15.09 4.70 17.97
N GLU A 244 16.15 3.92 18.28
CA GLU A 244 16.71 3.77 19.63
C GLU A 244 17.17 5.10 20.22
N ASP A 245 17.94 5.88 19.47
CA ASP A 245 18.42 7.22 19.89
C ASP A 245 17.22 8.18 20.17
N GLY A 246 16.10 8.00 19.46
CA GLY A 246 14.83 8.70 19.69
C GLY A 246 13.97 8.12 20.81
N GLY A 247 14.37 7.03 21.45
CA GLY A 247 13.61 6.36 22.49
C GLY A 247 12.44 5.52 21.98
N LEU A 248 12.46 5.13 20.70
CA LEU A 248 11.48 4.26 20.07
C LEU A 248 12.03 2.84 19.94
N ASP A 249 11.13 1.85 19.97
CA ASP A 249 11.50 0.43 19.85
C ASP A 249 11.61 0.02 18.37
N PRO A 250 12.79 -0.35 17.86
CA PRO A 250 12.97 -0.81 16.47
C PRO A 250 12.20 -2.10 16.14
N ALA A 251 11.81 -2.87 17.14
CA ALA A 251 11.01 -4.08 16.96
C ALA A 251 9.57 -3.79 16.51
N ILE A 252 9.13 -2.53 16.53
CA ILE A 252 7.82 -2.13 16.00
C ILE A 252 7.96 -1.79 14.53
N SER A 253 7.60 -2.72 13.62
CA SER A 253 7.76 -2.59 12.17
C SER A 253 7.14 -1.31 11.60
N LEU A 254 6.05 -0.80 12.20
CA LEU A 254 5.38 0.43 11.75
C LEU A 254 6.27 1.68 11.83
N TYR A 255 7.25 1.72 12.74
CA TYR A 255 8.20 2.84 12.79
C TYR A 255 9.14 2.86 11.59
N GLY A 256 9.51 1.69 11.07
CA GLY A 256 10.31 1.56 9.85
C GLY A 256 9.61 2.15 8.61
N ILE A 257 8.28 2.02 8.55
CA ILE A 257 7.45 2.60 7.48
C ILE A 257 7.65 4.12 7.39
N GLY A 258 7.83 4.81 8.52
CA GLY A 258 8.13 6.24 8.54
C GLY A 258 9.36 6.62 7.71
N TYR A 259 10.38 5.76 7.66
CA TYR A 259 11.58 5.98 6.83
C TYR A 259 11.33 5.67 5.36
N THR A 260 10.47 4.70 5.04
CA THR A 260 10.06 4.41 3.66
C THR A 260 9.39 5.62 3.03
N TYR A 261 8.53 6.32 3.77
CA TYR A 261 7.88 7.54 3.30
C TYR A 261 8.79 8.77 3.42
N GLY A 262 9.55 8.90 4.51
CA GLY A 262 10.42 10.04 4.76
C GLY A 262 11.57 10.17 3.77
N TYR A 263 12.14 9.05 3.32
CA TYR A 263 13.30 9.08 2.42
C TYR A 263 13.02 9.82 1.09
N PRO A 264 11.99 9.46 0.30
CA PRO A 264 11.70 10.18 -0.94
C PRO A 264 11.29 11.63 -0.72
N HIS A 265 10.64 11.97 0.40
CA HIS A 265 10.35 13.36 0.76
C HIS A 265 11.64 14.19 0.92
N VAL A 266 12.62 13.64 1.64
CA VAL A 266 13.91 14.31 1.86
C VAL A 266 14.66 14.49 0.55
N GLU A 267 14.69 13.48 -0.31
CA GLU A 267 15.33 13.56 -1.63
C GLU A 267 14.65 14.60 -2.53
N ALA A 268 13.33 14.61 -2.57
CA ALA A 268 12.58 15.61 -3.33
C ALA A 268 12.79 17.04 -2.80
N LEU A 269 12.83 17.25 -1.48
CA LEU A 269 13.16 18.54 -0.86
C LEU A 269 14.58 19.00 -1.23
N ARG A 270 15.57 18.07 -1.26
CA ARG A 270 16.94 18.35 -1.64
C ARG A 270 17.02 18.82 -3.10
N VAL A 271 16.39 18.11 -4.01
CA VAL A 271 16.32 18.48 -5.44
C VAL A 271 15.63 19.82 -5.63
N ALA A 272 14.45 20.03 -4.99
CA ALA A 272 13.70 21.27 -5.09
C ALA A 272 14.51 22.49 -4.63
N ALA A 273 15.33 22.33 -3.59
CA ALA A 273 16.17 23.43 -3.09
C ALA A 273 17.27 23.86 -4.07
N GLU A 274 17.68 22.99 -5.00
CA GLU A 274 18.70 23.26 -6.04
C GLU A 274 18.09 23.85 -7.33
N LEU A 275 16.77 23.77 -7.51
CA LEU A 275 16.10 24.34 -8.67
C LEU A 275 16.13 25.89 -8.67
N PRO A 276 16.07 26.55 -9.84
CA PRO A 276 15.94 28.00 -9.91
C PRO A 276 14.76 28.52 -9.11
N GLY A 277 14.99 29.44 -8.20
CA GLY A 277 13.98 29.95 -7.26
C GLY A 277 14.00 29.27 -5.89
N GLY A 278 14.77 28.19 -5.74
CA GLY A 278 14.97 27.48 -4.47
C GLY A 278 13.73 26.70 -4.02
N LEU A 279 13.62 26.47 -2.72
CA LEU A 279 12.55 25.65 -2.14
C LEU A 279 11.22 26.41 -2.11
N THR A 280 10.41 26.17 -3.13
CA THR A 280 9.01 26.63 -3.26
C THR A 280 8.09 25.42 -3.37
N ARG A 281 6.79 25.56 -3.10
CA ARG A 281 5.79 24.50 -3.30
C ARG A 281 5.83 23.94 -4.72
N THR A 282 5.91 24.83 -5.73
CA THR A 282 6.01 24.45 -7.15
C THR A 282 7.26 23.63 -7.44
N ASN A 283 8.44 24.09 -6.99
CA ASN A 283 9.69 23.35 -7.19
C ASN A 283 9.68 22.01 -6.46
N PHE A 284 9.02 21.94 -5.29
CA PHE A 284 8.93 20.68 -4.55
C PHE A 284 8.06 19.66 -5.30
N ILE A 285 6.86 20.04 -5.75
CA ILE A 285 6.03 19.07 -6.49
C ILE A 285 6.62 18.72 -7.87
N GLN A 286 7.35 19.64 -8.52
CA GLN A 286 8.09 19.31 -9.73
C GLN A 286 9.23 18.33 -9.47
N ALA A 287 9.95 18.45 -8.37
CA ALA A 287 10.97 17.49 -7.97
C ALA A 287 10.36 16.11 -7.68
N VAL A 288 9.21 16.07 -7.02
CA VAL A 288 8.44 14.83 -6.77
C VAL A 288 8.00 14.18 -8.09
N ARG A 289 7.36 14.94 -8.98
CA ARG A 289 6.82 14.43 -10.24
C ARG A 289 7.88 13.97 -11.26
N ASN A 290 9.15 14.34 -11.06
CA ASN A 290 10.26 13.92 -11.92
C ASN A 290 11.34 13.20 -11.10
N ILE A 291 10.93 12.54 -10.03
CA ILE A 291 11.86 11.81 -9.16
C ILE A 291 12.27 10.50 -9.82
N ASP A 292 13.55 10.17 -9.68
CA ASP A 292 14.16 8.88 -10.01
C ASP A 292 15.25 8.64 -8.97
N ILE A 293 15.02 7.71 -8.04
CA ILE A 293 15.89 7.50 -6.89
C ILE A 293 16.08 6.01 -6.58
N TYR A 294 17.20 5.72 -5.92
CA TYR A 294 17.39 4.46 -5.24
C TYR A 294 16.67 4.48 -3.88
N GLY A 295 15.84 3.47 -3.61
CA GLY A 295 15.17 3.30 -2.32
C GLY A 295 15.90 2.30 -1.43
N PRO A 296 16.55 2.75 -0.33
CA PRO A 296 17.32 1.82 0.52
C PRO A 296 16.43 0.80 1.26
N LEU A 297 15.12 1.07 1.40
CA LEU A 297 14.11 0.15 1.94
C LEU A 297 13.29 -0.52 0.84
N THR A 298 13.79 -0.53 -0.39
CA THR A 298 13.16 -1.17 -1.54
C THR A 298 14.00 -2.38 -1.96
N LEU A 299 13.33 -3.43 -2.43
CA LEU A 299 14.02 -4.60 -2.96
C LEU A 299 14.78 -4.25 -4.24
N ASP A 300 15.91 -4.92 -4.45
CA ASP A 300 16.70 -4.74 -5.67
C ASP A 300 15.88 -5.12 -6.92
N GLY A 301 15.94 -4.28 -7.94
CA GLY A 301 15.22 -4.46 -9.19
C GLY A 301 13.86 -3.74 -9.24
N ILE A 302 13.43 -3.08 -8.16
CA ILE A 302 12.24 -2.22 -8.16
C ILE A 302 12.65 -0.78 -8.45
N THR A 303 12.02 -0.17 -9.42
CA THR A 303 12.23 1.24 -9.79
C THR A 303 11.35 2.15 -8.95
N LEU A 304 11.93 3.25 -8.45
CA LEU A 304 11.23 4.34 -7.75
C LEU A 304 11.34 5.61 -8.60
N ALA A 305 10.42 5.78 -9.53
CA ALA A 305 10.47 6.92 -10.46
C ALA A 305 9.07 7.40 -10.85
N MET A 306 8.97 8.67 -11.23
CA MET A 306 7.83 9.27 -11.93
C MET A 306 8.33 10.11 -13.10
N ASN A 307 7.51 10.30 -14.13
CA ASN A 307 7.88 11.06 -15.31
C ASN A 307 6.83 12.14 -15.64
N GLY A 308 6.75 13.14 -14.78
CA GLY A 308 5.87 14.29 -14.99
C GLY A 308 4.40 13.91 -15.12
N ALA A 309 3.81 14.27 -16.28
CA ALA A 309 2.44 13.90 -16.60
C ALA A 309 2.33 12.58 -17.42
N ALA A 310 3.45 12.03 -17.84
CA ALA A 310 3.47 10.79 -18.63
C ALA A 310 3.25 9.56 -17.75
N ASP A 311 3.78 9.60 -16.53
CA ASP A 311 3.71 8.52 -15.57
C ASP A 311 3.45 9.10 -14.17
N GLY A 312 2.28 8.80 -13.61
CA GLY A 312 1.81 9.32 -12.32
C GLY A 312 2.11 8.42 -11.14
N TYR A 313 2.60 7.20 -11.35
CA TYR A 313 2.86 6.24 -10.28
C TYR A 313 4.34 6.15 -9.92
N PHE A 314 4.65 6.21 -8.63
CA PHE A 314 6.02 6.19 -8.12
C PHE A 314 6.59 4.77 -7.98
N VAL A 315 5.74 3.81 -7.66
CA VAL A 315 6.07 2.38 -7.55
C VAL A 315 5.10 1.58 -8.40
N GLU A 316 5.63 0.80 -9.34
CA GLU A 316 4.87 -0.11 -10.18
C GLU A 316 5.44 -1.53 -10.14
N GLY A 317 6.43 -1.73 -9.28
CA GLY A 317 7.11 -3.01 -9.09
C GLY A 317 6.69 -3.70 -7.79
N SER A 318 6.80 -5.03 -7.79
CA SER A 318 6.48 -5.87 -6.63
C SER A 318 7.29 -7.15 -6.60
N ASP A 319 7.31 -7.75 -5.42
CA ASP A 319 7.71 -9.13 -5.17
C ASP A 319 6.48 -10.01 -4.95
N PHE A 320 6.64 -11.30 -5.22
CA PHE A 320 5.80 -12.34 -4.67
C PHE A 320 6.59 -13.03 -3.56
N SER A 321 6.08 -12.96 -2.35
CA SER A 321 6.76 -13.58 -1.21
C SER A 321 5.81 -14.48 -0.44
N ARG A 322 6.38 -15.51 0.21
CA ARG A 322 5.67 -16.44 1.07
C ARG A 322 6.22 -16.33 2.47
N PHE A 323 5.36 -16.22 3.47
CA PHE A 323 5.76 -16.10 4.86
C PHE A 323 6.21 -17.45 5.44
N ASP A 324 7.31 -17.44 6.15
CA ASP A 324 7.80 -18.53 7.00
C ASP A 324 7.63 -18.10 8.45
N ALA A 325 6.65 -18.71 9.12
CA ALA A 325 6.35 -18.38 10.51
C ALA A 325 7.39 -18.90 11.50
N THR A 326 8.23 -19.87 11.12
CA THR A 326 9.33 -20.38 11.95
C THR A 326 10.50 -19.41 11.96
N GLU A 327 10.90 -18.94 10.77
CA GLU A 327 12.02 -18.02 10.58
C GLU A 327 11.59 -16.55 10.71
N GLN A 328 10.28 -16.29 10.80
CA GLN A 328 9.69 -14.94 10.87
C GLN A 328 10.15 -14.02 9.74
N THR A 329 10.10 -14.51 8.50
CA THR A 329 10.61 -13.82 7.31
C THR A 329 9.72 -14.03 6.10
N TRP A 330 9.71 -13.06 5.21
CA TRP A 330 9.11 -13.16 3.89
C TRP A 330 10.12 -13.72 2.89
N ASN A 331 9.90 -14.91 2.39
CA ASN A 331 10.74 -15.54 1.37
C ASN A 331 10.21 -15.20 -0.02
N MET A 332 10.97 -14.42 -0.77
CA MET A 332 10.63 -14.09 -2.16
C MET A 332 10.67 -15.35 -3.03
N VAL A 333 9.66 -15.51 -3.88
CA VAL A 333 9.51 -16.64 -4.81
C VAL A 333 9.55 -16.11 -6.24
N GLY A 334 10.57 -16.50 -6.98
CA GLY A 334 10.87 -15.95 -8.30
C GLY A 334 11.59 -14.61 -8.24
N ASP A 335 11.53 -13.87 -9.34
CA ASP A 335 12.13 -12.54 -9.48
C ASP A 335 11.09 -11.46 -9.15
N VAL A 336 11.56 -10.24 -8.87
CA VAL A 336 10.69 -9.07 -8.81
C VAL A 336 10.03 -8.82 -10.16
N VAL A 337 8.80 -8.35 -10.15
CA VAL A 337 8.11 -7.85 -11.35
C VAL A 337 8.11 -6.33 -11.25
N ASP A 338 8.77 -5.67 -12.19
CA ASP A 338 8.78 -4.21 -12.28
C ASP A 338 8.15 -3.77 -13.60
N ALA A 339 7.02 -3.09 -13.50
CA ALA A 339 6.23 -2.60 -14.62
C ALA A 339 6.33 -1.08 -14.78
N ASN A 340 7.46 -0.50 -14.36
CA ASN A 340 7.68 0.95 -14.35
C ASN A 340 7.28 1.61 -15.68
N GLY A 341 6.38 2.61 -15.61
CA GLY A 341 5.80 3.31 -16.74
C GLY A 341 4.75 2.52 -17.54
N ALA A 342 4.32 1.35 -17.07
CA ALA A 342 3.35 0.51 -17.77
C ALA A 342 1.90 0.69 -17.28
N SER A 343 1.71 1.15 -16.04
CA SER A 343 0.36 1.42 -15.53
C SER A 343 -0.21 2.69 -16.17
N PRO A 344 -1.41 2.64 -16.76
CA PRO A 344 -2.02 3.85 -17.29
C PRO A 344 -2.38 4.83 -16.18
N ASN A 345 -2.17 6.14 -16.43
CA ASN A 345 -2.66 7.17 -15.53
C ASN A 345 -4.18 7.05 -15.32
N CYS A 346 -4.64 7.38 -14.12
CA CYS A 346 -6.01 7.18 -13.70
C CYS A 346 -6.70 8.50 -13.36
N ALA A 347 -7.48 9.05 -14.27
CA ALA A 347 -8.43 10.12 -13.94
C ALA A 347 -9.62 9.51 -13.19
N TRP A 348 -9.55 9.52 -11.85
CA TRP A 348 -10.55 8.88 -11.01
C TRP A 348 -11.92 9.51 -11.12
N ASP A 349 -12.91 8.70 -11.40
CA ASP A 349 -14.33 9.08 -11.41
C ASP A 349 -14.96 8.73 -10.05
N LYS A 350 -15.17 9.74 -9.21
CA LYS A 350 -15.78 9.56 -7.89
C LYS A 350 -17.23 9.05 -7.93
N ASP A 351 -17.97 9.41 -9.00
CA ASP A 351 -19.39 9.07 -9.11
C ASP A 351 -19.60 7.61 -9.52
N ASN A 352 -18.68 7.07 -10.34
CA ASN A 352 -18.79 5.73 -10.88
C ASN A 352 -17.77 4.74 -10.28
N GLY A 353 -16.80 5.23 -9.51
CA GLY A 353 -15.78 4.41 -8.87
C GLY A 353 -14.87 3.71 -9.89
N GLY A 354 -14.03 4.45 -10.61
CA GLY A 354 -13.13 3.88 -11.62
C GLY A 354 -12.25 4.91 -12.29
N CYS A 355 -11.31 4.46 -13.12
CA CYS A 355 -10.48 5.33 -13.96
C CYS A 355 -11.19 5.62 -15.28
N ARG A 356 -11.15 6.87 -15.73
CA ARG A 356 -11.61 7.32 -17.07
C ARG A 356 -10.51 7.30 -18.09
#